data_4e8391f73c733eabbed103499bdf5252
#
_entry.id   4e8391f73c733eabbed103499bdf5252
#
_cell.length_a   1.000
_cell.length_b   1.000
_cell.length_c   1.000
_cell.angle_alpha   90.00
_cell.angle_beta   90.00
_cell.angle_gamma   90.00
#
_symmetry.space_group_name_H-M   'P 1'
#
loop_
_entity.id
_entity.type
_entity.pdbx_description
1 polymer ?
#
loop_
_entity_poly.entity_id
_entity_poly.type
_entity_poly.pdbx_seq_one_letter_code
_entity_poly.pdbx_strand_id
1 'polypeptide(L)'
;MIITRVSFLIFISLLSVCHIPQTETSNKTTIVTGADQVNRYLPLLKGKRVGMLVNQTSIIGDKLSVDSLRSLGVQIVAIFGPEHGFRANASNGAVVKDEINPETGIPIISLYGKKRKPSKEDMAKLDVMIFDVADVGCRFYTNINTLADVMEACAENDKPLIIFDRPNPNGFVDGPVLDMNLKSGIGKFPIPITHGMTIGEFAQMVNGEGWLPNKMKCNITVIKLKNYAHDMDYTLPVHPSPNLNTQQSVLLYPSLCLFEGTIISQGRGTHMPFTVLGAPALKGKY
;
A
#
# COMPACT_ATOMS: atom_id res chain seq x y z
N MET A 1 -54.57 75.68 -32.96
CA MET A 1 -54.55 74.25 -33.25
C MET A 1 -53.24 73.71 -32.65
N ILE A 2 -53.31 73.19 -31.42
CA ILE A 2 -52.14 72.81 -30.61
C ILE A 2 -52.03 71.30 -30.68
N ILE A 3 -50.95 70.77 -31.25
CA ILE A 3 -50.68 69.34 -31.33
C ILE A 3 -49.75 69.00 -30.16
N THR A 4 -50.31 68.28 -29.18
CA THR A 4 -49.55 67.74 -28.00
C THR A 4 -48.82 66.44 -28.40
N ARG A 5 -47.50 66.43 -28.31
CA ARG A 5 -46.73 65.21 -28.46
C ARG A 5 -46.67 64.46 -27.13
N VAL A 6 -47.21 63.27 -27.11
CA VAL A 6 -47.06 62.33 -26.01
C VAL A 6 -45.76 61.51 -26.24
N SER A 7 -44.77 61.68 -25.36
CA SER A 7 -43.56 60.88 -25.35
C SER A 7 -43.78 59.65 -24.50
N PHE A 8 -43.69 58.45 -25.14
CA PHE A 8 -43.78 57.17 -24.46
C PHE A 8 -42.35 56.76 -24.02
N LEU A 9 -42.12 56.80 -22.72
CA LEU A 9 -40.87 56.28 -22.11
C LEU A 9 -41.03 54.79 -21.91
N ILE A 10 -40.30 54.02 -22.67
CA ILE A 10 -40.17 52.56 -22.48
C ILE A 10 -39.14 52.33 -21.41
N PHE A 11 -39.54 51.80 -20.25
CA PHE A 11 -38.68 51.38 -19.16
C PHE A 11 -38.22 49.92 -19.46
N ILE A 12 -37.01 49.73 -19.95
CA ILE A 12 -36.40 48.42 -20.09
C ILE A 12 -35.78 48.02 -18.73
N SER A 13 -36.48 47.16 -17.97
CA SER A 13 -35.91 46.55 -16.76
C SER A 13 -34.92 45.46 -17.15
N LEU A 14 -33.63 45.72 -16.98
CA LEU A 14 -32.59 44.72 -17.04
C LEU A 14 -32.73 43.77 -15.84
N LEU A 15 -33.32 42.59 -16.04
CA LEU A 15 -33.24 41.49 -15.12
C LEU A 15 -31.82 40.92 -15.19
N SER A 16 -30.97 41.33 -14.27
CA SER A 16 -29.67 40.64 -14.03
C SER A 16 -29.94 39.24 -13.49
N VAL A 17 -29.86 38.25 -14.36
CA VAL A 17 -29.86 36.85 -13.95
C VAL A 17 -28.53 36.60 -13.22
N CYS A 18 -28.58 36.59 -11.88
CA CYS A 18 -27.48 36.07 -11.08
C CYS A 18 -27.27 34.61 -11.46
N HIS A 19 -26.22 34.34 -12.25
CA HIS A 19 -25.72 32.99 -12.44
C HIS A 19 -25.10 32.56 -11.09
N ILE A 20 -25.85 31.78 -10.31
CA ILE A 20 -25.31 31.04 -9.19
C ILE A 20 -24.44 29.91 -9.83
N PRO A 21 -23.11 29.88 -9.62
CA PRO A 21 -22.33 28.77 -10.10
C PRO A 21 -22.87 27.51 -9.42
N GLN A 22 -23.42 26.60 -10.21
CA GLN A 22 -23.71 25.26 -9.74
C GLN A 22 -22.35 24.68 -9.32
N THR A 23 -22.15 24.52 -8.02
CA THR A 23 -21.07 23.66 -7.50
C THR A 23 -21.36 22.28 -8.05
N GLU A 24 -20.62 21.89 -9.10
CA GLU A 24 -20.53 20.50 -9.50
C GLU A 24 -20.07 19.72 -8.26
N THR A 25 -20.99 19.04 -7.62
CA THR A 25 -20.65 17.99 -6.66
C THR A 25 -19.93 16.93 -7.48
N SER A 26 -18.62 17.04 -7.56
CA SER A 26 -17.76 15.98 -8.04
C SER A 26 -18.16 14.75 -7.24
N ASN A 27 -18.86 13.81 -7.85
CA ASN A 27 -19.07 12.47 -7.34
C ASN A 27 -17.67 11.83 -7.29
N LYS A 28 -16.95 12.04 -6.19
CA LYS A 28 -15.65 11.41 -5.96
C LYS A 28 -15.90 9.91 -5.95
N THR A 29 -15.66 9.28 -7.08
CA THR A 29 -15.83 7.84 -7.23
C THR A 29 -14.92 7.17 -6.23
N THR A 30 -15.48 6.40 -5.29
CA THR A 30 -14.69 5.74 -4.24
C THR A 30 -13.75 4.71 -4.86
N ILE A 31 -12.47 4.78 -4.47
CA ILE A 31 -11.47 3.78 -4.86
C ILE A 31 -11.87 2.45 -4.21
N VAL A 32 -11.89 1.38 -5.02
CA VAL A 32 -12.17 0.02 -4.53
C VAL A 32 -10.88 -0.78 -4.59
N THR A 33 -10.42 -1.26 -3.44
CA THR A 33 -9.20 -2.07 -3.36
C THR A 33 -9.39 -3.45 -3.98
N GLY A 34 -8.28 -4.14 -4.25
CA GLY A 34 -8.34 -5.54 -4.68
C GLY A 34 -9.06 -6.41 -3.65
N ALA A 35 -8.79 -6.17 -2.37
CA ALA A 35 -9.38 -6.92 -1.26
C ALA A 35 -10.91 -6.75 -1.17
N ASP A 36 -11.45 -5.56 -1.46
CA ASP A 36 -12.90 -5.30 -1.41
C ASP A 36 -13.69 -5.99 -2.54
N GLN A 37 -13.01 -6.49 -3.56
CA GLN A 37 -13.64 -7.14 -4.72
C GLN A 37 -13.84 -8.65 -4.52
N VAL A 38 -14.40 -9.05 -3.38
CA VAL A 38 -14.55 -10.44 -2.91
C VAL A 38 -15.11 -11.38 -4.00
N ASN A 39 -16.11 -10.96 -4.75
CA ASN A 39 -16.73 -11.77 -5.80
C ASN A 39 -15.76 -12.15 -6.94
N ARG A 40 -14.64 -11.43 -7.12
CA ARG A 40 -13.68 -11.71 -8.17
C ARG A 40 -12.70 -12.82 -7.81
N TYR A 41 -12.38 -12.98 -6.53
CA TYR A 41 -11.36 -13.93 -6.11
C TYR A 41 -11.88 -15.07 -5.22
N LEU A 42 -13.03 -14.91 -4.57
CA LEU A 42 -13.59 -15.95 -3.73
C LEU A 42 -13.76 -17.30 -4.47
N PRO A 43 -14.21 -17.34 -5.75
CA PRO A 43 -14.26 -18.57 -6.52
C PRO A 43 -12.91 -19.27 -6.70
N LEU A 44 -11.81 -18.49 -6.74
CA LEU A 44 -10.43 -19.00 -6.89
C LEU A 44 -9.92 -19.67 -5.61
N LEU A 45 -10.54 -19.38 -4.46
CA LEU A 45 -10.16 -19.87 -3.14
C LEU A 45 -10.99 -21.09 -2.70
N LYS A 46 -12.08 -21.44 -3.42
CA LYS A 46 -12.99 -22.51 -3.04
C LYS A 46 -12.26 -23.85 -2.94
N GLY A 47 -12.34 -24.48 -1.77
CA GLY A 47 -11.71 -25.78 -1.49
C GLY A 47 -10.17 -25.75 -1.44
N LYS A 48 -9.55 -24.57 -1.40
CA LYS A 48 -8.11 -24.40 -1.32
C LYS A 48 -7.64 -24.15 0.11
N ARG A 49 -6.49 -24.70 0.46
CA ARG A 49 -5.73 -24.33 1.66
C ARG A 49 -4.99 -23.04 1.36
N VAL A 50 -5.38 -21.96 2.03
CA VAL A 50 -4.90 -20.60 1.74
C VAL A 50 -3.84 -20.17 2.74
N GLY A 51 -2.67 -19.72 2.26
CA GLY A 51 -1.72 -18.93 3.03
C GLY A 51 -1.94 -17.45 2.75
N MET A 52 -1.80 -16.59 3.76
CA MET A 52 -1.95 -15.15 3.58
C MET A 52 -0.78 -14.39 4.15
N LEU A 53 -0.12 -13.55 3.34
CA LEU A 53 0.80 -12.54 3.84
C LEU A 53 0.02 -11.25 4.06
N VAL A 54 -0.05 -10.83 5.31
CA VAL A 54 -0.92 -9.76 5.81
C VAL A 54 -0.27 -9.01 6.97
N ASN A 55 -0.70 -7.76 7.17
CA ASN A 55 -0.44 -6.98 8.36
C ASN A 55 -1.69 -6.18 8.76
N GLN A 56 -1.56 -5.19 9.64
CA GLN A 56 -2.68 -4.35 10.09
C GLN A 56 -3.37 -3.56 8.96
N THR A 57 -2.69 -3.33 7.83
CA THR A 57 -3.28 -2.61 6.68
C THR A 57 -4.16 -3.50 5.79
N SER A 58 -4.16 -4.80 6.06
CA SER A 58 -4.88 -5.83 5.30
C SER A 58 -6.35 -5.87 5.71
N ILE A 59 -7.14 -4.92 5.22
CA ILE A 59 -8.55 -4.79 5.58
C ILE A 59 -9.47 -4.96 4.37
N ILE A 60 -10.69 -5.46 4.64
CA ILE A 60 -11.86 -5.45 3.75
C ILE A 60 -12.93 -4.67 4.50
N GLY A 61 -13.30 -3.50 3.97
CA GLY A 61 -14.08 -2.54 4.74
C GLY A 61 -13.33 -2.11 6.01
N ASP A 62 -13.87 -2.40 7.18
CA ASP A 62 -13.32 -2.07 8.50
C ASP A 62 -12.69 -3.27 9.25
N LYS A 63 -12.68 -4.45 8.64
CA LYS A 63 -12.23 -5.71 9.26
C LYS A 63 -10.96 -6.23 8.61
N LEU A 64 -10.13 -6.92 9.40
CA LEU A 64 -8.99 -7.64 8.84
C LEU A 64 -9.43 -8.62 7.76
N SER A 65 -8.70 -8.66 6.65
CA SER A 65 -9.04 -9.52 5.51
C SER A 65 -9.01 -11.01 5.87
N VAL A 66 -8.14 -11.41 6.80
CA VAL A 66 -8.12 -12.78 7.35
C VAL A 66 -9.47 -13.14 7.98
N ASP A 67 -10.01 -12.26 8.83
CA ASP A 67 -11.27 -12.53 9.55
C ASP A 67 -12.46 -12.50 8.58
N SER A 68 -12.45 -11.54 7.65
CA SER A 68 -13.47 -11.42 6.61
C SER A 68 -13.52 -12.66 5.74
N LEU A 69 -12.37 -13.15 5.26
CA LEU A 69 -12.32 -14.34 4.41
C LEU A 69 -12.67 -15.62 5.15
N ARG A 70 -12.27 -15.74 6.43
CA ARG A 70 -12.69 -16.88 7.26
C ARG A 70 -14.21 -16.91 7.46
N SER A 71 -14.84 -15.77 7.70
CA SER A 71 -16.30 -15.68 7.82
C SER A 71 -17.04 -16.09 6.54
N LEU A 72 -16.38 -16.00 5.38
CA LEU A 72 -16.86 -16.47 4.08
C LEU A 72 -16.52 -17.94 3.78
N GLY A 73 -15.98 -18.67 4.76
CA GLY A 73 -15.67 -20.10 4.64
C GLY A 73 -14.34 -20.40 3.94
N VAL A 74 -13.46 -19.42 3.76
CA VAL A 74 -12.12 -19.66 3.20
C VAL A 74 -11.26 -20.41 4.24
N GLN A 75 -10.63 -21.50 3.82
CA GLN A 75 -9.75 -22.31 4.66
C GLN A 75 -8.35 -21.68 4.74
N ILE A 76 -8.13 -20.75 5.67
CA ILE A 76 -6.82 -20.16 5.93
C ILE A 76 -6.03 -21.10 6.83
N VAL A 77 -4.86 -21.58 6.34
CA VAL A 77 -4.02 -22.58 7.03
C VAL A 77 -2.73 -21.98 7.59
N ALA A 78 -2.34 -20.80 7.13
CA ALA A 78 -1.16 -20.08 7.64
C ALA A 78 -1.30 -18.59 7.39
N ILE A 79 -0.84 -17.79 8.35
CA ILE A 79 -0.68 -16.35 8.24
C ILE A 79 0.81 -16.05 8.24
N PHE A 80 1.27 -15.20 7.31
CA PHE A 80 2.63 -14.73 7.24
C PHE A 80 2.65 -13.23 7.57
N GLY A 81 3.50 -12.82 8.52
CA GLY A 81 3.67 -11.44 8.93
C GLY A 81 4.98 -10.86 8.37
N PRO A 82 4.94 -9.69 7.68
CA PRO A 82 6.15 -8.97 7.28
C PRO A 82 6.83 -8.29 8.48
N GLU A 83 7.75 -7.36 8.23
CA GLU A 83 8.32 -6.51 9.27
C GLU A 83 7.21 -5.88 10.13
N HIS A 84 7.44 -5.74 11.43
CA HIS A 84 6.48 -5.36 12.47
C HIS A 84 5.43 -6.43 12.83
N GLY A 85 5.37 -7.57 12.10
CA GLY A 85 4.46 -8.67 12.37
C GLY A 85 3.02 -8.43 11.89
N PHE A 86 2.19 -9.42 12.08
CA PHE A 86 0.77 -9.41 11.66
C PHE A 86 -0.05 -8.25 12.25
N ARG A 87 0.22 -7.85 13.50
CA ARG A 87 -0.51 -6.77 14.20
C ARG A 87 0.27 -5.45 14.29
N ALA A 88 1.43 -5.36 13.63
CA ALA A 88 2.34 -4.20 13.66
C ALA A 88 2.70 -3.68 15.07
N ASN A 89 2.73 -4.55 16.05
CA ASN A 89 3.04 -4.19 17.43
C ASN A 89 4.55 -4.17 17.72
N ALA A 90 5.36 -4.70 16.80
CA ALA A 90 6.79 -4.77 16.98
C ALA A 90 7.47 -3.47 16.54
N SER A 91 8.40 -2.96 17.35
CA SER A 91 9.24 -1.83 17.00
C SER A 91 10.18 -2.20 15.83
N ASN A 92 10.71 -1.18 15.13
CA ASN A 92 11.66 -1.37 14.04
C ASN A 92 12.83 -2.27 14.47
N GLY A 93 13.11 -3.28 13.66
CA GLY A 93 14.21 -4.23 13.92
C GLY A 93 13.92 -5.26 15.01
N ALA A 94 12.76 -5.23 15.66
CA ALA A 94 12.42 -6.23 16.67
C ALA A 94 12.15 -7.59 16.02
N VAL A 95 12.72 -8.66 16.58
CA VAL A 95 12.47 -10.02 16.13
C VAL A 95 11.06 -10.43 16.52
N VAL A 96 10.21 -10.65 15.52
CA VAL A 96 8.87 -11.23 15.70
C VAL A 96 9.02 -12.75 15.62
N LYS A 97 8.58 -13.45 16.67
CA LYS A 97 8.61 -14.94 16.69
C LYS A 97 7.36 -15.50 16.03
N ASP A 98 7.48 -16.73 15.54
CA ASP A 98 6.33 -17.52 15.12
C ASP A 98 5.43 -17.78 16.32
N GLU A 99 4.12 -17.67 16.12
CA GLU A 99 3.12 -17.88 17.16
C GLU A 99 1.90 -18.62 16.60
N ILE A 100 1.01 -19.07 17.47
CA ILE A 100 -0.30 -19.59 17.07
C ILE A 100 -1.33 -18.55 17.50
N ASN A 101 -2.18 -18.14 16.57
CA ASN A 101 -3.27 -17.24 16.90
C ASN A 101 -4.20 -17.94 17.92
N PRO A 102 -4.36 -17.39 19.14
CA PRO A 102 -5.07 -18.08 20.22
C PRO A 102 -6.56 -18.25 19.95
N GLU A 103 -7.16 -17.39 19.12
CA GLU A 103 -8.59 -17.43 18.82
C GLU A 103 -8.91 -18.42 17.69
N THR A 104 -7.95 -18.64 16.78
CA THR A 104 -8.21 -19.38 15.54
C THR A 104 -7.41 -20.66 15.40
N GLY A 105 -6.36 -20.82 16.21
CA GLY A 105 -5.41 -21.93 16.06
C GLY A 105 -4.51 -21.85 14.82
N ILE A 106 -4.62 -20.78 14.02
CA ILE A 106 -3.84 -20.63 12.79
C ILE A 106 -2.42 -20.20 13.13
N PRO A 107 -1.38 -20.86 12.59
CA PRO A 107 0.00 -20.44 12.78
C PRO A 107 0.26 -19.09 12.11
N ILE A 108 0.91 -18.18 12.84
CA ILE A 108 1.42 -16.90 12.38
C ILE A 108 2.94 -17.04 12.27
N ILE A 109 3.44 -16.92 11.06
CA ILE A 109 4.84 -17.15 10.71
C ILE A 109 5.48 -15.81 10.37
N SER A 110 6.54 -15.45 11.09
CA SER A 110 7.28 -14.22 10.83
C SER A 110 8.20 -14.37 9.62
N LEU A 111 8.10 -13.43 8.67
CA LEU A 111 9.02 -13.29 7.55
C LEU A 111 10.02 -12.15 7.76
N TYR A 112 10.36 -11.86 9.01
CA TYR A 112 11.32 -10.82 9.36
C TYR A 112 12.51 -11.38 10.14
N GLY A 113 13.71 -10.88 9.85
CA GLY A 113 14.95 -11.32 10.50
C GLY A 113 15.63 -12.47 9.75
N LYS A 114 15.73 -13.63 10.37
CA LYS A 114 16.44 -14.79 9.79
C LYS A 114 15.67 -15.45 8.64
N LYS A 115 14.34 -15.48 8.72
CA LYS A 115 13.45 -16.03 7.71
C LYS A 115 12.80 -14.88 6.96
N ARG A 116 13.12 -14.72 5.68
CA ARG A 116 12.61 -13.60 4.85
C ARG A 116 11.56 -14.03 3.83
N LYS A 117 11.47 -15.34 3.54
CA LYS A 117 10.45 -15.92 2.66
C LYS A 117 9.86 -17.18 3.28
N PRO A 118 8.62 -17.59 2.91
CA PRO A 118 8.07 -18.87 3.32
C PRO A 118 9.00 -20.01 2.94
N SER A 119 9.20 -20.98 3.85
CA SER A 119 10.00 -22.17 3.58
C SER A 119 9.24 -23.16 2.68
N LYS A 120 9.95 -24.14 2.13
CA LYS A 120 9.36 -25.23 1.35
C LYS A 120 8.30 -26.00 2.16
N GLU A 121 8.56 -26.19 3.46
CA GLU A 121 7.64 -26.85 4.39
C GLU A 121 6.39 -26.01 4.64
N ASP A 122 6.50 -24.70 4.67
CA ASP A 122 5.34 -23.81 4.77
C ASP A 122 4.51 -23.88 3.49
N MET A 123 5.18 -23.79 2.33
CA MET A 123 4.51 -23.82 1.02
C MET A 123 3.83 -25.16 0.71
N ALA A 124 4.34 -26.26 1.24
CA ALA A 124 3.73 -27.58 1.09
C ALA A 124 2.35 -27.71 1.78
N LYS A 125 2.08 -26.87 2.78
CA LYS A 125 0.82 -26.87 3.54
C LYS A 125 -0.30 -26.14 2.84
N LEU A 126 -0.03 -25.34 1.81
CA LEU A 126 -1.02 -24.50 1.14
C LEU A 126 -1.13 -24.80 -0.36
N ASP A 127 -2.25 -24.42 -0.95
CA ASP A 127 -2.55 -24.60 -2.37
C ASP A 127 -2.49 -23.26 -3.12
N VAL A 128 -2.65 -22.15 -2.41
CA VAL A 128 -2.61 -20.79 -2.96
C VAL A 128 -2.12 -19.83 -1.88
N MET A 129 -1.34 -18.83 -2.31
CA MET A 129 -0.87 -17.73 -1.48
C MET A 129 -1.64 -16.46 -1.83
N ILE A 130 -2.00 -15.67 -0.82
CA ILE A 130 -2.51 -14.31 -0.97
C ILE A 130 -1.48 -13.34 -0.43
N PHE A 131 -1.22 -12.26 -1.15
CA PHE A 131 -0.50 -11.09 -0.66
C PHE A 131 -1.48 -9.93 -0.53
N ASP A 132 -1.61 -9.40 0.68
CA ASP A 132 -2.53 -8.32 1.00
C ASP A 132 -1.91 -7.35 2.01
N VAL A 133 -1.01 -6.50 1.56
CA VAL A 133 -0.33 -5.48 2.38
C VAL A 133 -0.25 -4.17 1.59
N ALA A 134 -0.56 -3.05 2.25
CA ALA A 134 -0.37 -1.73 1.65
C ALA A 134 1.12 -1.36 1.61
N ASP A 135 1.52 -0.65 0.56
CA ASP A 135 2.83 -0.04 0.42
C ASP A 135 2.73 1.49 0.51
N VAL A 136 3.86 2.17 0.64
CA VAL A 136 3.92 3.64 0.68
C VAL A 136 4.60 4.24 -0.55
N GLY A 137 4.89 3.44 -1.57
CA GLY A 137 5.46 3.91 -2.84
C GLY A 137 6.94 4.29 -2.78
N CYS A 138 7.67 3.83 -1.76
CA CYS A 138 9.05 4.18 -1.56
C CYS A 138 9.95 2.93 -1.60
N ARG A 139 11.03 2.97 -2.41
CA ARG A 139 11.93 1.84 -2.68
C ARG A 139 12.48 1.16 -1.42
N PHE A 140 12.79 1.92 -0.38
CA PHE A 140 13.36 1.39 0.85
C PHE A 140 12.30 1.01 1.90
N TYR A 141 11.01 1.16 1.59
CA TYR A 141 9.94 0.57 2.37
C TYR A 141 9.81 -0.92 2.02
N THR A 142 9.96 -1.80 3.01
CA THR A 142 10.33 -3.20 2.77
C THR A 142 9.22 -4.11 2.23
N ASN A 143 7.97 -3.63 2.13
CA ASN A 143 6.83 -4.45 1.67
C ASN A 143 6.98 -4.94 0.24
N ILE A 144 7.53 -4.11 -0.67
CA ILE A 144 7.82 -4.55 -2.05
C ILE A 144 8.89 -5.64 -2.09
N ASN A 145 9.88 -5.59 -1.19
CA ASN A 145 10.91 -6.62 -1.08
C ASN A 145 10.32 -7.94 -0.56
N THR A 146 9.41 -7.84 0.44
CA THR A 146 8.69 -9.00 0.98
C THR A 146 7.78 -9.63 -0.08
N LEU A 147 7.10 -8.81 -0.92
CA LEU A 147 6.33 -9.33 -2.04
C LEU A 147 7.21 -10.15 -2.99
N ALA A 148 8.38 -9.64 -3.37
CA ALA A 148 9.28 -10.36 -4.25
C ALA A 148 9.80 -11.67 -3.62
N ASP A 149 10.07 -11.68 -2.32
CA ASP A 149 10.47 -12.90 -1.59
C ASP A 149 9.33 -13.94 -1.56
N VAL A 150 8.08 -13.50 -1.44
CA VAL A 150 6.89 -14.38 -1.55
C VAL A 150 6.70 -14.86 -2.98
N MET A 151 6.87 -14.00 -3.99
CA MET A 151 6.82 -14.39 -5.40
C MET A 151 7.87 -15.47 -5.72
N GLU A 152 9.09 -15.32 -5.19
CA GLU A 152 10.16 -16.32 -5.31
C GLU A 152 9.74 -17.65 -4.68
N ALA A 153 9.25 -17.65 -3.44
CA ALA A 153 8.78 -18.87 -2.77
C ALA A 153 7.63 -19.55 -3.53
N CYS A 154 6.69 -18.77 -4.07
CA CYS A 154 5.60 -19.29 -4.88
C CYS A 154 6.12 -19.93 -6.18
N ALA A 155 7.06 -19.27 -6.87
CA ALA A 155 7.65 -19.79 -8.10
C ALA A 155 8.45 -21.09 -7.85
N GLU A 156 9.26 -21.15 -6.79
CA GLU A 156 10.03 -22.33 -6.40
C GLU A 156 9.17 -23.57 -6.07
N ASN A 157 7.91 -23.35 -5.67
CA ASN A 157 7.01 -24.41 -5.19
C ASN A 157 5.74 -24.57 -6.03
N ASP A 158 5.69 -23.99 -7.23
CA ASP A 158 4.53 -24.03 -8.16
C ASP A 158 3.20 -23.65 -7.49
N LYS A 159 3.24 -22.63 -6.63
CA LYS A 159 2.02 -22.12 -5.96
C LYS A 159 1.54 -20.84 -6.64
N PRO A 160 0.24 -20.75 -6.98
CA PRO A 160 -0.35 -19.50 -7.46
C PRO A 160 -0.34 -18.46 -6.35
N LEU A 161 -0.05 -17.21 -6.73
CA LEU A 161 -0.09 -16.04 -5.87
C LEU A 161 -1.21 -15.10 -6.32
N ILE A 162 -2.15 -14.80 -5.43
CA ILE A 162 -3.17 -13.79 -5.65
C ILE A 162 -2.73 -12.52 -4.90
N ILE A 163 -2.68 -11.39 -5.61
CA ILE A 163 -2.29 -10.11 -5.05
C ILE A 163 -3.53 -9.23 -4.97
N PHE A 164 -3.90 -8.82 -3.77
CA PHE A 164 -4.91 -7.79 -3.57
C PHE A 164 -4.26 -6.43 -3.72
N ASP A 165 -4.46 -5.80 -4.87
CA ASP A 165 -3.86 -4.52 -5.17
C ASP A 165 -4.41 -3.42 -4.27
N ARG A 166 -3.51 -2.51 -3.84
CA ARG A 166 -3.83 -1.40 -2.93
C ARG A 166 -3.29 -0.10 -3.49
N PRO A 167 -4.00 1.03 -3.28
CA PRO A 167 -3.53 2.33 -3.77
C PRO A 167 -2.18 2.71 -3.18
N ASN A 168 -1.37 3.37 -3.99
CA ASN A 168 -0.11 3.94 -3.55
C ASN A 168 -0.34 5.41 -3.14
N PRO A 169 -0.08 5.80 -1.88
CA PRO A 169 -0.24 7.19 -1.43
C PRO A 169 0.79 8.15 -2.05
N ASN A 170 1.91 7.64 -2.58
CA ASN A 170 2.94 8.36 -3.31
C ASN A 170 2.93 7.89 -4.79
N GLY A 171 1.86 8.21 -5.53
CA GLY A 171 1.64 7.75 -6.90
C GLY A 171 2.54 8.40 -7.95
N PHE A 172 3.49 9.25 -7.57
CA PHE A 172 4.45 9.92 -8.46
C PHE A 172 5.80 9.18 -8.51
N VAL A 173 6.59 9.51 -9.53
CA VAL A 173 7.95 8.96 -9.71
C VAL A 173 8.97 10.06 -9.46
N ASP A 174 9.92 9.81 -8.54
CA ASP A 174 10.98 10.78 -8.23
C ASP A 174 12.22 10.10 -7.64
N GLY A 175 13.35 10.81 -7.74
CA GLY A 175 14.66 10.39 -7.23
C GLY A 175 15.39 9.41 -8.15
N PRO A 176 16.68 9.14 -7.85
CA PRO A 176 17.52 8.30 -8.69
C PRO A 176 17.10 6.83 -8.66
N VAL A 177 17.22 6.17 -9.79
CA VAL A 177 17.15 4.72 -9.91
C VAL A 177 18.29 4.09 -9.12
N LEU A 178 18.04 2.98 -8.43
CA LEU A 178 19.07 2.27 -7.66
C LEU A 178 20.19 1.78 -8.58
N ASP A 179 21.42 2.14 -8.26
CA ASP A 179 22.59 1.46 -8.78
C ASP A 179 22.66 0.06 -8.15
N MET A 180 22.62 -0.97 -8.98
CA MET A 180 22.58 -2.37 -8.52
C MET A 180 23.87 -2.81 -7.81
N ASN A 181 24.98 -2.07 -7.92
CA ASN A 181 26.17 -2.26 -7.10
C ASN A 181 25.93 -1.93 -5.62
N LEU A 182 24.88 -1.13 -5.34
CA LEU A 182 24.44 -0.76 -3.98
C LEU A 182 23.24 -1.58 -3.50
N LYS A 183 22.93 -2.70 -4.16
CA LYS A 183 21.84 -3.60 -3.78
C LYS A 183 21.94 -4.02 -2.32
N SER A 184 20.81 -3.93 -1.59
CA SER A 184 20.74 -4.25 -0.17
C SER A 184 19.36 -4.77 0.23
N GLY A 185 19.16 -5.06 1.53
CA GLY A 185 17.86 -5.47 2.06
C GLY A 185 16.76 -4.41 1.93
N ILE A 186 17.12 -3.14 1.80
CA ILE A 186 16.20 -2.01 1.64
C ILE A 186 16.18 -1.46 0.20
N GLY A 187 16.83 -2.13 -0.74
CA GLY A 187 16.87 -1.75 -2.14
C GLY A 187 17.29 -2.94 -2.98
N LYS A 188 16.32 -3.72 -3.47
CA LYS A 188 16.59 -4.97 -4.22
C LYS A 188 16.53 -4.78 -5.74
N PHE A 189 15.86 -3.72 -6.23
CA PHE A 189 15.47 -3.58 -7.63
C PHE A 189 15.88 -2.23 -8.20
N PRO A 190 16.18 -2.14 -9.51
CA PRO A 190 16.59 -0.91 -10.18
C PRO A 190 15.37 0.00 -10.45
N ILE A 191 14.78 0.52 -9.38
CA ILE A 191 13.65 1.44 -9.40
C ILE A 191 14.00 2.77 -8.72
N PRO A 192 13.29 3.87 -9.02
CA PRO A 192 13.47 5.16 -8.35
C PRO A 192 13.19 5.11 -6.85
N ILE A 193 13.57 6.16 -6.12
CA ILE A 193 13.25 6.30 -4.68
C ILE A 193 11.75 6.25 -4.47
N THR A 194 11.00 7.12 -5.13
CA THR A 194 9.54 7.05 -5.21
C THR A 194 9.19 6.43 -6.56
N HIS A 195 8.59 5.26 -6.55
CA HIS A 195 8.46 4.45 -7.76
C HIS A 195 7.11 4.57 -8.46
N GLY A 196 6.12 5.22 -7.84
CA GLY A 196 4.81 5.50 -8.42
C GLY A 196 3.89 4.29 -8.64
N MET A 197 4.37 3.06 -8.53
CA MET A 197 3.60 1.86 -8.81
C MET A 197 2.71 1.44 -7.63
N THR A 198 1.58 0.82 -7.93
CA THR A 198 0.85 0.02 -6.94
C THR A 198 1.60 -1.29 -6.67
N ILE A 199 1.22 -1.99 -5.60
CA ILE A 199 1.84 -3.28 -5.25
C ILE A 199 1.62 -4.33 -6.34
N GLY A 200 0.46 -4.31 -7.00
CA GLY A 200 0.13 -5.19 -8.11
C GLY A 200 0.94 -4.88 -9.37
N GLU A 201 1.15 -3.62 -9.68
CA GLU A 201 1.99 -3.18 -10.81
C GLU A 201 3.45 -3.54 -10.58
N PHE A 202 3.96 -3.35 -9.36
CA PHE A 202 5.30 -3.76 -9.00
C PHE A 202 5.51 -5.27 -9.18
N ALA A 203 4.55 -6.11 -8.76
CA ALA A 203 4.63 -7.55 -8.97
C ALA A 203 4.66 -7.93 -10.47
N GLN A 204 3.85 -7.25 -11.28
CA GLN A 204 3.86 -7.45 -12.74
C GLN A 204 5.21 -7.06 -13.35
N MET A 205 5.83 -5.97 -12.88
CA MET A 205 7.15 -5.53 -13.31
C MET A 205 8.23 -6.55 -12.91
N VAL A 206 8.25 -7.01 -11.65
CA VAL A 206 9.19 -8.06 -11.19
C VAL A 206 9.13 -9.30 -12.09
N ASN A 207 7.93 -9.73 -12.42
CA ASN A 207 7.72 -10.85 -13.34
C ASN A 207 8.14 -10.50 -14.77
N GLY A 208 7.72 -9.35 -15.29
CA GLY A 208 7.99 -8.92 -16.67
C GLY A 208 9.48 -8.84 -16.94
N GLU A 209 10.20 -8.13 -16.10
CA GLU A 209 11.65 -7.90 -16.21
C GLU A 209 12.51 -9.11 -15.82
N GLY A 210 11.90 -10.17 -15.25
CA GLY A 210 12.63 -11.36 -14.82
C GLY A 210 13.58 -11.10 -13.65
N TRP A 211 13.14 -10.30 -12.69
CA TRP A 211 13.97 -9.91 -11.53
C TRP A 211 14.04 -10.96 -10.44
N LEU A 212 13.20 -12.00 -10.50
CA LEU A 212 13.35 -13.15 -9.60
C LEU A 212 14.64 -13.95 -9.91
N PRO A 213 15.21 -14.65 -8.92
CA PRO A 213 16.39 -15.50 -9.15
C PRO A 213 16.18 -16.44 -10.34
N ASN A 214 17.24 -16.66 -11.12
CA ASN A 214 17.22 -17.48 -12.32
C ASN A 214 16.15 -17.08 -13.35
N LYS A 215 15.68 -15.82 -13.31
CA LYS A 215 14.57 -15.30 -14.14
C LYS A 215 13.29 -16.15 -14.02
N MET A 216 13.06 -16.78 -12.89
CA MET A 216 11.82 -17.50 -12.61
C MET A 216 10.62 -16.59 -12.81
N LYS A 217 9.48 -17.19 -13.14
CA LYS A 217 8.20 -16.49 -13.24
C LYS A 217 7.25 -17.04 -12.19
N CYS A 218 6.68 -16.15 -11.41
CA CYS A 218 5.62 -16.49 -10.47
C CYS A 218 4.26 -16.49 -11.17
N ASN A 219 3.43 -17.47 -10.91
CA ASN A 219 2.04 -17.49 -11.39
C ASN A 219 1.21 -16.52 -10.55
N ILE A 220 1.08 -15.26 -11.01
CA ILE A 220 0.39 -14.19 -10.29
C ILE A 220 -0.99 -13.90 -10.88
N THR A 221 -1.95 -13.65 -10.00
CA THR A 221 -3.25 -13.06 -10.33
C THR A 221 -3.41 -11.76 -9.53
N VAL A 222 -3.40 -10.62 -10.21
CA VAL A 222 -3.61 -9.32 -9.57
C VAL A 222 -5.08 -8.96 -9.60
N ILE A 223 -5.69 -8.78 -8.43
CA ILE A 223 -7.02 -8.20 -8.30
C ILE A 223 -6.84 -6.69 -8.27
N LYS A 224 -6.88 -6.09 -9.46
CA LYS A 224 -6.57 -4.67 -9.69
C LYS A 224 -7.57 -3.76 -8.98
N LEU A 225 -7.09 -2.57 -8.62
CA LEU A 225 -7.92 -1.46 -8.14
C LEU A 225 -9.01 -1.08 -9.13
N LYS A 226 -10.13 -0.54 -8.61
CA LYS A 226 -11.12 0.18 -9.43
C LYS A 226 -11.12 1.64 -9.01
N ASN A 227 -11.38 2.51 -9.99
CA ASN A 227 -11.52 3.95 -9.77
C ASN A 227 -10.25 4.59 -9.15
N TYR A 228 -9.09 4.09 -9.49
CA TYR A 228 -7.80 4.61 -9.05
C TYR A 228 -6.98 5.10 -10.26
N ALA A 229 -6.33 6.23 -10.09
CA ALA A 229 -5.28 6.74 -10.96
C ALA A 229 -4.11 7.24 -10.09
N HIS A 230 -2.91 7.25 -10.66
CA HIS A 230 -1.67 7.56 -9.93
C HIS A 230 -1.61 9.00 -9.40
N ASP A 231 -2.34 9.92 -10.03
CA ASP A 231 -2.46 11.33 -9.66
C ASP A 231 -3.53 11.61 -8.59
N MET A 232 -4.21 10.56 -8.10
CA MET A 232 -5.20 10.72 -7.05
C MET A 232 -4.57 10.80 -5.67
N ASP A 233 -5.01 11.77 -4.87
CA ASP A 233 -4.72 11.80 -3.43
C ASP A 233 -5.35 10.59 -2.74
N TYR A 234 -4.53 9.84 -2.04
CA TYR A 234 -4.99 8.70 -1.25
C TYR A 234 -4.43 8.73 0.17
N THR A 235 -5.33 8.66 1.12
CA THR A 235 -4.99 8.52 2.54
C THR A 235 -5.18 7.07 2.96
N LEU A 236 -4.12 6.47 3.50
CA LEU A 236 -4.19 5.11 4.03
C LEU A 236 -5.17 5.05 5.22
N PRO A 237 -6.17 4.16 5.19
CA PRO A 237 -7.15 4.05 6.27
C PRO A 237 -6.55 3.52 7.58
N VAL A 238 -5.42 2.82 7.47
CA VAL A 238 -4.65 2.28 8.59
C VAL A 238 -3.19 2.67 8.44
N HIS A 239 -2.56 3.12 9.51
CA HIS A 239 -1.14 3.48 9.49
C HIS A 239 -0.26 2.29 9.07
N PRO A 240 0.64 2.48 8.09
CA PRO A 240 1.42 1.39 7.52
C PRO A 240 2.51 0.87 8.45
N SER A 241 3.00 1.71 9.38
CA SER A 241 3.97 1.33 10.42
C SER A 241 3.87 2.26 11.63
N PRO A 242 4.45 1.90 12.79
CA PRO A 242 4.39 2.73 14.00
C PRO A 242 4.98 4.14 13.83
N ASN A 243 5.97 4.30 12.94
CA ASN A 243 6.60 5.60 12.68
C ASN A 243 6.02 6.36 11.48
N LEU A 244 5.10 5.74 10.73
CA LEU A 244 4.33 6.41 9.67
C LEU A 244 2.88 6.55 10.15
N ASN A 245 2.70 7.31 11.22
CA ASN A 245 1.46 7.42 11.99
C ASN A 245 0.55 8.57 11.56
N THR A 246 0.92 9.30 10.50
CA THR A 246 0.12 10.36 9.89
C THR A 246 0.27 10.31 8.37
N GLN A 247 -0.71 10.85 7.65
CA GLN A 247 -0.59 11.01 6.19
C GLN A 247 0.63 11.87 5.82
N GLN A 248 0.92 12.91 6.60
CA GLN A 248 2.09 13.76 6.38
C GLN A 248 3.39 12.96 6.49
N SER A 249 3.52 12.09 7.49
CA SER A 249 4.72 11.24 7.62
C SER A 249 4.89 10.28 6.44
N VAL A 250 3.79 9.75 5.90
CA VAL A 250 3.81 8.88 4.70
C VAL A 250 4.29 9.66 3.48
N LEU A 251 3.79 10.88 3.27
CA LEU A 251 4.18 11.73 2.12
C LEU A 251 5.61 12.23 2.21
N LEU A 252 6.10 12.52 3.42
CA LEU A 252 7.47 13.01 3.65
C LEU A 252 8.51 11.89 3.76
N TYR A 253 8.07 10.64 3.95
CA TYR A 253 8.96 9.50 4.15
C TYR A 253 10.02 9.32 3.06
N PRO A 254 9.73 9.45 1.75
CA PRO A 254 10.73 9.30 0.69
C PRO A 254 11.92 10.24 0.84
N SER A 255 11.70 11.46 1.36
CA SER A 255 12.73 12.46 1.59
C SER A 255 13.40 12.31 2.96
N LEU A 256 12.60 12.16 4.03
CA LEU A 256 13.14 12.20 5.39
C LEU A 256 13.85 10.90 5.79
N CYS A 257 13.48 9.76 5.21
CA CYS A 257 14.14 8.49 5.48
C CYS A 257 15.61 8.48 5.03
N LEU A 258 16.00 9.32 4.07
CA LEU A 258 17.40 9.45 3.64
C LEU A 258 18.33 9.92 4.77
N PHE A 259 17.81 10.61 5.77
CA PHE A 259 18.56 11.06 6.94
C PHE A 259 18.82 9.95 7.96
N GLU A 260 18.24 8.76 7.82
CA GLU A 260 18.49 7.63 8.73
C GLU A 260 19.96 7.18 8.72
N GLY A 261 20.67 7.41 7.63
CA GLY A 261 22.10 7.15 7.52
C GLY A 261 22.99 8.27 8.10
N THR A 262 22.42 9.26 8.79
CA THR A 262 23.12 10.44 9.29
C THR A 262 22.92 10.62 10.80
N ILE A 263 23.52 11.68 11.37
CA ILE A 263 23.31 12.08 12.78
C ILE A 263 21.99 12.85 13.00
N ILE A 264 21.24 13.11 11.91
CA ILE A 264 20.00 13.89 11.95
C ILE A 264 18.85 12.98 12.32
N SER A 265 18.17 13.30 13.43
CA SER A 265 16.93 12.62 13.82
C SER A 265 15.78 13.02 12.90
N GLN A 266 14.99 12.03 12.46
CA GLN A 266 13.75 12.23 11.71
C GLN A 266 12.52 12.24 12.63
N GLY A 267 12.69 12.60 13.89
CA GLY A 267 11.62 12.65 14.88
C GLY A 267 11.20 11.29 15.45
N ARG A 268 11.91 10.20 15.16
CA ARG A 268 11.64 8.89 15.76
C ARG A 268 11.74 8.97 17.28
N GLY A 269 10.82 8.32 18.01
CA GLY A 269 10.71 8.40 19.45
C GLY A 269 9.99 9.66 19.96
N THR A 270 9.49 10.50 19.06
CA THR A 270 8.65 11.68 19.37
C THR A 270 7.23 11.49 18.84
N HIS A 271 6.37 12.49 19.04
CA HIS A 271 5.02 12.52 18.47
C HIS A 271 5.00 12.86 16.96
N MET A 272 6.16 13.19 16.37
CA MET A 272 6.30 13.73 15.02
C MET A 272 7.31 12.93 14.18
N PRO A 273 7.23 11.58 14.15
CA PRO A 273 8.14 10.76 13.36
C PRO A 273 7.97 11.07 11.87
N PHE A 274 9.09 11.21 11.15
CA PHE A 274 9.15 11.56 9.72
C PHE A 274 8.37 12.82 9.31
N THR A 275 8.20 13.76 10.27
CA THR A 275 7.60 15.07 10.00
C THR A 275 8.47 16.22 10.46
N VAL A 276 9.54 15.94 11.19
CA VAL A 276 10.53 16.91 11.67
C VAL A 276 11.94 16.36 11.48
N LEU A 277 12.90 17.28 11.37
CA LEU A 277 14.33 16.99 11.40
C LEU A 277 14.98 17.72 12.55
N GLY A 278 15.95 17.11 13.22
CA GLY A 278 16.67 17.73 14.30
C GLY A 278 17.99 17.04 14.61
N ALA A 279 18.96 17.83 15.07
CA ALA A 279 20.21 17.34 15.65
C ALA A 279 20.73 18.38 16.65
N PRO A 280 21.54 18.00 17.68
CA PRO A 280 22.09 18.95 18.65
C PRO A 280 22.92 20.08 18.00
N ALA A 281 23.53 19.81 16.85
CA ALA A 281 24.33 20.79 16.10
C ALA A 281 23.50 21.74 15.21
N LEU A 282 22.22 21.46 14.99
CA LEU A 282 21.33 22.29 14.18
C LEU A 282 20.75 23.41 15.04
N LYS A 283 21.07 24.69 14.66
CA LYS A 283 20.45 25.86 15.27
C LYS A 283 19.29 26.31 14.40
N GLY A 284 18.05 26.03 14.83
CA GLY A 284 16.86 26.59 14.21
C GLY A 284 16.87 28.12 14.38
N LYS A 285 16.73 28.88 13.29
CA LYS A 285 16.34 30.29 13.35
C LYS A 285 14.84 30.34 13.05
N TYR A 286 14.10 30.97 13.93
CA TYR A 286 12.69 31.29 13.75
C TYR A 286 12.57 32.61 12.97
#